data_b89b487f2cee8bad254b4f6e874045d8
#
_entry.id   b89b487f2cee8bad254b4f6e874045d8
#
_cell.length_a   1.000
_cell.length_b   1.000
_cell.length_c   1.000
_cell.angle_alpha   90.00
_cell.angle_beta   90.00
_cell.angle_gamma   90.00
#
_symmetry.space_group_name_H-M   'P 1'
#
loop_
_entity.id
_entity.type
_entity.pdbx_description
1 polymer ?
#
loop_
_entity_poly.entity_id
_entity_poly.type
_entity_poly.pdbx_seq_one_letter_code
_entity_poly.pdbx_strand_id
1 'polypeptide(L)'
;MDQSTPQQPSRKKTILSLTVLVVLTGIVFRIFQRHWAEISAALAQLRFWQVLLVLAVGLTYPVLEGLVSRVIIRSRMPGFTVRQALESSFMGTFGNVICLGAGAMPMQSYYLYRSGLPLGPGVGLMTLQYVFHKTTVLLYATVMLLLQH
;
A
#
# COMPACT_ATOMS: atom_id res chain seq x y z
N MET A 1 0.96 -36.66 -5.44
CA MET A 1 0.23 -35.35 -5.24
C MET A 1 0.09 -35.18 -3.74
N ASP A 2 1.07 -34.50 -3.17
CA ASP A 2 1.15 -34.28 -1.72
C ASP A 2 0.36 -32.99 -1.39
N GLN A 3 -0.82 -33.18 -0.83
CA GLN A 3 -1.65 -32.05 -0.35
C GLN A 3 -1.08 -31.61 0.99
N SER A 4 -0.13 -30.69 0.94
CA SER A 4 0.30 -29.96 2.12
C SER A 4 -0.87 -29.15 2.65
N THR A 5 -1.54 -29.68 3.68
CA THR A 5 -2.56 -29.01 4.48
C THR A 5 -2.01 -27.65 4.95
N PRO A 6 -2.75 -26.55 4.74
CA PRO A 6 -2.33 -25.24 5.26
C PRO A 6 -2.19 -25.34 6.78
N GLN A 7 -0.96 -25.21 7.29
CA GLN A 7 -0.70 -25.16 8.73
C GLN A 7 -1.46 -23.95 9.31
N GLN A 8 -2.49 -24.21 10.09
CA GLN A 8 -3.17 -23.17 10.85
C GLN A 8 -2.15 -22.48 11.78
N PRO A 9 -2.05 -21.14 11.71
CA PRO A 9 -1.14 -20.41 12.58
C PRO A 9 -1.46 -20.74 14.04
N SER A 10 -0.45 -21.18 14.79
CA SER A 10 -0.60 -21.50 16.22
C SER A 10 -1.24 -20.29 16.93
N ARG A 11 -2.29 -20.53 17.73
CA ARG A 11 -3.00 -19.48 18.50
C ARG A 11 -2.05 -18.56 19.27
N LYS A 12 -0.93 -19.09 19.76
CA LYS A 12 0.13 -18.32 20.44
C LYS A 12 0.81 -17.30 19.52
N LYS A 13 1.09 -17.67 18.26
CA LYS A 13 1.69 -16.75 17.27
C LYS A 13 0.71 -15.65 16.88
N THR A 14 -0.57 -15.97 16.73
CA THR A 14 -1.61 -14.99 16.41
C THR A 14 -1.81 -14.00 17.57
N ILE A 15 -1.86 -14.48 18.82
CA ILE A 15 -1.98 -13.63 20.00
C ILE A 15 -0.76 -12.71 20.12
N LEU A 16 0.46 -13.26 19.97
CA LEU A 16 1.69 -12.47 20.02
C LEU A 16 1.69 -11.37 18.94
N SER A 17 1.33 -11.71 17.70
CA SER A 17 1.25 -10.74 16.60
C SER A 17 0.22 -9.65 16.88
N LEU A 18 -0.95 -10.02 17.42
CA LEU A 18 -1.99 -9.05 17.78
C LEU A 18 -1.54 -8.14 18.92
N THR A 19 -0.87 -8.69 19.94
CA THR A 19 -0.32 -7.91 21.06
C THR A 19 0.73 -6.91 20.58
N VAL A 20 1.66 -7.35 19.72
CA VAL A 20 2.68 -6.47 19.13
C VAL A 20 2.00 -5.35 18.32
N LEU A 21 0.99 -5.68 17.52
CA LEU A 21 0.26 -4.69 16.74
C LEU A 21 -0.42 -3.64 17.64
N VAL A 22 -1.12 -4.09 18.70
CA VAL A 22 -1.79 -3.18 19.65
C VAL A 22 -0.77 -2.28 20.38
N VAL A 23 0.35 -2.85 20.81
CA VAL A 23 1.41 -2.08 21.48
C VAL A 23 2.01 -1.04 20.53
N LEU A 24 2.35 -1.41 19.30
CA LEU A 24 2.86 -0.48 18.29
C LEU A 24 1.86 0.63 17.98
N THR A 25 0.60 0.28 17.79
CA THR A 25 -0.47 1.27 17.56
C THR A 25 -0.61 2.22 18.74
N GLY A 26 -0.54 1.70 19.97
CA GLY A 26 -0.58 2.52 21.19
C GLY A 26 0.61 3.47 21.31
N ILE A 27 1.83 3.01 20.94
CA ILE A 27 3.03 3.86 20.92
C ILE A 27 2.87 4.98 19.89
N VAL A 28 2.46 4.65 18.66
CA VAL A 28 2.25 5.65 17.60
C VAL A 28 1.19 6.66 18.01
N PHE A 29 0.08 6.20 18.58
CA PHE A 29 -1.00 7.08 19.06
C PHE A 29 -0.51 8.02 20.18
N ARG A 30 0.32 7.52 21.10
CA ARG A 30 0.89 8.33 22.19
C ARG A 30 1.89 9.38 21.69
N ILE A 31 2.72 9.02 20.71
CA ILE A 31 3.63 9.96 20.04
C ILE A 31 2.81 11.06 19.34
N PHE A 32 1.76 10.66 18.62
CA PHE A 32 0.88 11.59 17.94
C PHE A 32 0.18 12.55 18.91
N GLN A 33 -0.35 12.04 20.01
CA GLN A 33 -0.96 12.90 21.05
C GLN A 33 0.05 13.88 21.65
N ARG A 34 1.28 13.45 21.89
CA ARG A 34 2.33 14.31 22.47
C ARG A 34 2.69 15.47 21.55
N HIS A 35 2.69 15.25 20.24
CA HIS A 35 3.02 16.26 19.24
C HIS A 35 1.79 16.92 18.60
N TRP A 36 0.60 16.66 19.13
CA TRP A 36 -0.64 17.17 18.55
C TRP A 36 -0.69 18.71 18.50
N ALA A 37 -0.21 19.37 19.55
CA ALA A 37 -0.16 20.83 19.59
C ALA A 37 0.76 21.42 18.51
N GLU A 38 1.92 20.81 18.28
CA GLU A 38 2.87 21.21 17.24
C GLU A 38 2.29 20.95 15.85
N ILE A 39 1.68 19.77 15.64
CA ILE A 39 1.05 19.39 14.39
C ILE A 39 -0.11 20.31 14.07
N SER A 40 -0.98 20.62 15.05
CA SER A 40 -2.12 21.51 14.84
C SER A 40 -1.69 22.94 14.57
N ALA A 41 -0.64 23.42 15.24
CA ALA A 41 -0.07 24.74 14.98
C ALA A 41 0.55 24.83 13.58
N ALA A 42 1.27 23.79 13.15
CA ALA A 42 1.81 23.72 11.80
C ALA A 42 0.71 23.67 10.74
N LEU A 43 -0.35 22.88 10.95
CA LEU A 43 -1.50 22.81 10.06
C LEU A 43 -2.26 24.16 9.98
N ALA A 44 -2.39 24.88 11.09
CA ALA A 44 -3.05 26.19 11.11
C ALA A 44 -2.27 27.28 10.33
N GLN A 45 -0.96 27.08 10.13
CA GLN A 45 -0.13 27.99 9.34
C GLN A 45 -0.20 27.72 7.84
N LEU A 46 -0.75 26.55 7.42
CA LEU A 46 -0.86 26.20 6.01
C LEU A 46 -1.92 27.08 5.32
N ARG A 47 -1.52 27.69 4.22
CA ARG A 47 -2.45 28.36 3.33
C ARG A 47 -3.29 27.34 2.56
N PHE A 48 -4.53 27.67 2.25
CA PHE A 48 -5.44 26.78 1.53
C PHE A 48 -4.83 26.16 0.26
N TRP A 49 -4.09 26.94 -0.52
CA TRP A 49 -3.43 26.46 -1.74
C TRP A 49 -2.33 25.40 -1.45
N GLN A 50 -1.63 25.51 -0.30
CA GLN A 50 -0.63 24.53 0.11
C GLN A 50 -1.29 23.18 0.44
N VAL A 51 -2.44 23.21 1.09
CA VAL A 51 -3.25 22.01 1.35
C VAL A 51 -3.67 21.36 0.02
N LEU A 52 -4.17 22.18 -0.94
CA LEU A 52 -4.53 21.68 -2.26
C LEU A 52 -3.33 21.07 -3.00
N LEU A 53 -2.16 21.69 -2.91
CA LEU A 53 -0.95 21.18 -3.54
C LEU A 53 -0.52 19.85 -2.93
N VAL A 54 -0.53 19.71 -1.61
CA VAL A 54 -0.22 18.46 -0.90
C VAL A 54 -1.21 17.36 -1.30
N LEU A 55 -2.50 17.68 -1.37
CA LEU A 55 -3.54 16.75 -1.82
C LEU A 55 -3.33 16.33 -3.27
N ALA A 56 -3.03 17.27 -4.17
CA ALA A 56 -2.77 16.98 -5.57
C ALA A 56 -1.56 16.06 -5.75
N VAL A 57 -0.45 16.36 -5.06
CA VAL A 57 0.76 15.52 -5.05
C VAL A 57 0.46 14.14 -4.46
N GLY A 58 -0.28 14.10 -3.33
CA GLY A 58 -0.67 12.84 -2.69
C GLY A 58 -1.55 11.96 -3.57
N LEU A 59 -2.46 12.56 -4.36
CA LEU A 59 -3.30 11.84 -5.31
C LEU A 59 -2.54 11.40 -6.57
N THR A 60 -1.44 12.04 -6.91
CA THR A 60 -0.61 11.66 -8.07
C THR A 60 -0.07 10.24 -7.92
N TYR A 61 0.34 9.85 -6.72
CA TYR A 61 0.87 8.51 -6.45
C TYR A 61 -0.11 7.38 -6.81
N PRO A 62 -1.33 7.30 -6.23
CA PRO A 62 -2.26 6.22 -6.56
C PRO A 62 -2.74 6.26 -8.03
N VAL A 63 -2.76 7.44 -8.65
CA VAL A 63 -3.08 7.54 -10.08
C VAL A 63 -1.99 6.90 -10.94
N LEU A 64 -0.73 7.26 -10.71
CA LEU A 64 0.41 6.65 -11.41
C LEU A 64 0.52 5.15 -11.14
N GLU A 65 0.36 4.74 -9.89
CA GLU A 65 0.32 3.32 -9.51
C GLU A 65 -0.78 2.57 -10.26
N GLY A 66 -1.97 3.15 -10.36
CA GLY A 66 -3.09 2.57 -11.12
C GLY A 66 -2.75 2.41 -12.61
N LEU A 67 -2.10 3.40 -13.23
CA LEU A 67 -1.69 3.31 -14.63
C LEU A 67 -0.63 2.21 -14.85
N VAL A 68 0.34 2.09 -13.98
CA VAL A 68 1.35 1.01 -14.01
C VAL A 68 0.67 -0.35 -13.83
N SER A 69 -0.21 -0.47 -12.83
CA SER A 69 -1.00 -1.69 -12.59
C SER A 69 -1.79 -2.11 -13.84
N ARG A 70 -2.40 -1.14 -14.54
CA ARG A 70 -3.13 -1.41 -15.78
C ARG A 70 -2.26 -2.06 -16.84
N VAL A 71 -1.04 -1.54 -17.03
CA VAL A 71 -0.11 -2.11 -18.04
C VAL A 71 0.20 -3.57 -17.71
N ILE A 72 0.48 -3.87 -16.45
CA ILE A 72 0.81 -5.22 -15.97
C ILE A 72 -0.40 -6.16 -16.10
N ILE A 73 -1.59 -5.71 -15.63
CA ILE A 73 -2.80 -6.55 -15.58
C ILE A 73 -3.35 -6.82 -16.97
N ARG A 74 -3.23 -5.89 -17.92
CA ARG A 74 -3.71 -6.09 -19.31
C ARG A 74 -3.06 -7.27 -20.02
N SER A 75 -1.88 -7.71 -19.59
CA SER A 75 -1.25 -8.92 -20.12
C SER A 75 -2.08 -10.18 -19.86
N ARG A 76 -2.89 -10.19 -18.81
CA ARG A 76 -3.76 -11.31 -18.41
C ARG A 76 -5.25 -11.02 -18.57
N MET A 77 -5.62 -9.75 -18.58
CA MET A 77 -7.00 -9.27 -18.69
C MET A 77 -7.07 -8.11 -19.69
N PRO A 78 -7.16 -8.38 -21.01
CA PRO A 78 -7.12 -7.33 -22.05
C PRO A 78 -8.20 -6.26 -21.90
N GLY A 79 -9.36 -6.61 -21.32
CA GLY A 79 -10.48 -5.70 -21.07
C GLY A 79 -10.33 -4.81 -19.82
N PHE A 80 -9.22 -4.87 -19.09
CA PHE A 80 -9.02 -4.09 -17.87
C PHE A 80 -8.92 -2.59 -18.17
N THR A 81 -9.91 -1.84 -17.70
CA THR A 81 -10.07 -0.42 -17.99
C THR A 81 -9.22 0.47 -17.08
N VAL A 82 -9.01 1.74 -17.47
CA VAL A 82 -8.33 2.74 -16.62
C VAL A 82 -9.07 2.94 -15.30
N ARG A 83 -10.41 2.99 -15.35
CA ARG A 83 -11.24 3.13 -14.15
C ARG A 83 -11.01 2.00 -13.16
N GLN A 84 -11.03 0.75 -13.62
CA GLN A 84 -10.76 -0.42 -12.77
C GLN A 84 -9.35 -0.38 -12.19
N ALA A 85 -8.37 0.10 -12.95
CA ALA A 85 -7.00 0.24 -12.48
C ALA A 85 -6.87 1.27 -11.35
N LEU A 86 -7.53 2.42 -11.51
CA LEU A 86 -7.60 3.44 -10.47
C LEU A 86 -8.33 2.94 -9.23
N GLU A 87 -9.49 2.31 -9.39
CA GLU A 87 -10.25 1.71 -8.28
C GLU A 87 -9.39 0.69 -7.51
N SER A 88 -8.64 -0.17 -8.22
CA SER A 88 -7.71 -1.13 -7.61
C SER A 88 -6.61 -0.44 -6.81
N SER A 89 -6.00 0.61 -7.36
CA SER A 89 -4.93 1.36 -6.70
C SER A 89 -5.44 2.10 -5.46
N PHE A 90 -6.59 2.77 -5.55
CA PHE A 90 -7.22 3.40 -4.39
C PHE A 90 -7.59 2.40 -3.30
N MET A 91 -8.11 1.21 -3.68
CA MET A 91 -8.36 0.12 -2.73
C MET A 91 -7.07 -0.35 -2.05
N GLY A 92 -5.98 -0.43 -2.80
CA GLY A 92 -4.66 -0.75 -2.26
C GLY A 92 -4.15 0.30 -1.28
N THR A 93 -4.24 1.58 -1.65
CA THR A 93 -3.86 2.70 -0.78
C THR A 93 -4.68 2.70 0.51
N PHE A 94 -5.99 2.50 0.40
CA PHE A 94 -6.88 2.36 1.56
C PHE A 94 -6.50 1.17 2.44
N GLY A 95 -6.22 0.01 1.82
CA GLY A 95 -5.74 -1.18 2.52
C GLY A 95 -4.45 -0.92 3.29
N ASN A 96 -3.51 -0.18 2.71
CA ASN A 96 -2.27 0.19 3.38
C ASN A 96 -2.50 1.07 4.61
N VAL A 97 -3.43 2.01 4.54
CA VAL A 97 -3.78 2.87 5.68
C VAL A 97 -4.37 2.03 6.82
N ILE A 98 -5.31 1.13 6.52
CA ILE A 98 -5.95 0.30 7.56
C ILE A 98 -4.99 -0.74 8.15
N CYS A 99 -4.16 -1.37 7.31
CA CYS A 99 -3.26 -2.45 7.71
C CYS A 99 -1.81 -1.99 7.92
N LEU A 100 -1.59 -0.72 8.24
CA LEU A 100 -0.27 -0.14 8.56
C LEU A 100 0.82 -0.50 7.51
N GLY A 101 0.47 -0.38 6.23
CA GLY A 101 1.39 -0.60 5.11
C GLY A 101 1.40 -2.01 4.51
N ALA A 102 0.70 -2.99 5.10
CA ALA A 102 0.66 -4.37 4.60
C ALA A 102 -0.59 -4.71 3.77
N GLY A 103 -1.54 -3.79 3.66
CA GLY A 103 -2.87 -4.06 3.10
C GLY A 103 -3.03 -3.87 1.59
N ALA A 104 -2.08 -3.25 0.89
CA ALA A 104 -2.23 -2.97 -0.54
C ALA A 104 -2.38 -4.25 -1.37
N MET A 105 -1.43 -5.17 -1.24
CA MET A 105 -1.42 -6.41 -2.02
C MET A 105 -2.68 -7.26 -1.83
N PRO A 106 -3.14 -7.58 -0.60
CA PRO A 106 -4.35 -8.38 -0.41
C PRO A 106 -5.61 -7.65 -0.93
N MET A 107 -5.73 -6.34 -0.73
CA MET A 107 -6.88 -5.57 -1.19
C MET A 107 -6.94 -5.48 -2.71
N GLN A 108 -5.83 -5.20 -3.38
CA GLN A 108 -5.74 -5.17 -4.84
C GLN A 108 -5.99 -6.56 -5.43
N SER A 109 -5.42 -7.62 -4.85
CA SER A 109 -5.66 -9.00 -5.29
C SER A 109 -7.11 -9.40 -5.15
N TYR A 110 -7.77 -9.01 -4.07
CA TYR A 110 -9.20 -9.23 -3.85
C TYR A 110 -10.04 -8.47 -4.89
N TYR A 111 -9.70 -7.21 -5.18
CA TYR A 111 -10.38 -6.43 -6.21
C TYR A 111 -10.27 -7.10 -7.58
N LEU A 112 -9.07 -7.56 -7.95
CA LEU A 112 -8.84 -8.26 -9.21
C LEU A 112 -9.64 -9.57 -9.30
N TYR A 113 -9.70 -10.31 -8.20
CA TYR A 113 -10.53 -11.52 -8.11
C TYR A 113 -12.03 -11.20 -8.38
N ARG A 114 -12.53 -10.14 -7.76
CA ARG A 114 -13.91 -9.65 -8.01
C ARG A 114 -14.12 -9.19 -9.45
N SER A 115 -13.07 -8.73 -10.11
CA SER A 115 -13.10 -8.29 -11.51
C SER A 115 -12.95 -9.43 -12.52
N GLY A 116 -12.85 -10.69 -12.07
CA GLY A 116 -12.82 -11.88 -12.92
C GLY A 116 -11.43 -12.49 -13.15
N LEU A 117 -10.38 -11.98 -12.49
CA LEU A 117 -9.05 -12.60 -12.54
C LEU A 117 -8.93 -13.67 -11.43
N PRO A 118 -8.53 -14.92 -11.73
CA PRO A 118 -8.31 -15.93 -10.69
C PRO A 118 -7.32 -15.46 -9.62
N LEU A 119 -7.52 -15.89 -8.38
CA LEU A 119 -6.77 -15.36 -7.22
C LEU A 119 -5.26 -15.58 -7.35
N GLY A 120 -4.82 -16.74 -7.82
CA GLY A 120 -3.41 -17.08 -8.00
C GLY A 120 -2.68 -16.12 -8.95
N PRO A 121 -3.13 -15.98 -10.20
CA PRO A 121 -2.59 -14.96 -11.13
C PRO A 121 -2.69 -13.53 -10.59
N GLY A 122 -3.77 -13.17 -9.91
CA GLY A 122 -3.95 -11.84 -9.30
C GLY A 122 -2.89 -11.55 -8.26
N VAL A 123 -2.67 -12.46 -7.32
CA VAL A 123 -1.61 -12.34 -6.29
C VAL A 123 -0.24 -12.29 -6.95
N GLY A 124 0.03 -13.14 -7.97
CA GLY A 124 1.30 -13.14 -8.69
C GLY A 124 1.62 -11.80 -9.36
N LEU A 125 0.64 -11.17 -10.03
CA LEU A 125 0.81 -9.86 -10.66
C LEU A 125 1.04 -8.76 -9.62
N MET A 126 0.31 -8.78 -8.51
CA MET A 126 0.48 -7.79 -7.44
C MET A 126 1.83 -7.96 -6.72
N THR A 127 2.29 -9.19 -6.55
CA THR A 127 3.64 -9.46 -6.02
C THR A 127 4.72 -8.93 -6.96
N LEU A 128 4.58 -9.15 -8.26
CA LEU A 128 5.50 -8.63 -9.26
C LEU A 128 5.56 -7.10 -9.22
N GLN A 129 4.40 -6.44 -9.21
CA GLN A 129 4.30 -4.98 -9.06
C GLN A 129 4.98 -4.48 -7.79
N TYR A 130 4.74 -5.14 -6.66
CA TYR A 130 5.35 -4.81 -5.38
C TYR A 130 6.88 -4.91 -5.43
N VAL A 131 7.42 -5.99 -6.02
CA VAL A 131 8.87 -6.17 -6.18
C VAL A 131 9.46 -5.06 -7.03
N PHE A 132 8.87 -4.75 -8.18
CA PHE A 132 9.34 -3.64 -9.03
C PHE A 132 9.32 -2.30 -8.29
N HIS A 133 8.24 -2.01 -7.57
CA HIS A 133 8.13 -0.78 -6.78
C HIS A 133 9.26 -0.69 -5.73
N LYS A 134 9.49 -1.75 -4.95
CA LYS A 134 10.55 -1.77 -3.92
C LYS A 134 11.95 -1.69 -4.53
N THR A 135 12.19 -2.34 -5.66
CA THR A 135 13.46 -2.26 -6.38
C THR A 135 13.73 -0.83 -6.87
N THR A 136 12.72 -0.16 -7.42
CA THR A 136 12.83 1.24 -7.87
C THR A 136 13.14 2.18 -6.71
N VAL A 137 12.47 2.02 -5.56
CA VAL A 137 12.74 2.81 -4.35
C VAL A 137 14.17 2.59 -3.87
N LEU A 138 14.65 1.34 -3.85
CA LEU A 138 16.00 1.00 -3.44
C LEU A 138 17.06 1.63 -4.37
N LEU A 139 16.86 1.52 -5.68
CA LEU A 139 17.73 2.14 -6.68
C LEU A 139 17.77 3.65 -6.51
N TYR A 140 16.62 4.30 -6.36
CA TYR A 140 16.53 5.72 -6.13
C TYR A 140 17.28 6.16 -4.86
N ALA A 141 17.07 5.46 -3.74
CA ALA A 141 17.77 5.73 -2.50
C ALA A 141 19.28 5.57 -2.63
N THR A 142 19.75 4.52 -3.35
CA THR A 142 21.17 4.28 -3.61
C THR A 142 21.77 5.40 -4.43
N VAL A 143 21.11 5.83 -5.52
CA VAL A 143 21.57 6.95 -6.35
C VAL A 143 21.65 8.24 -5.54
N MET A 144 20.64 8.54 -4.72
CA MET A 144 20.64 9.72 -3.86
C MET A 144 21.78 9.72 -2.84
N LEU A 145 22.07 8.57 -2.23
CA LEU A 145 23.20 8.42 -1.30
C LEU A 145 24.54 8.64 -2.01
N LEU A 146 24.70 8.14 -3.25
CA LEU A 146 25.92 8.33 -4.04
C LEU A 146 26.11 9.78 -4.49
N LEU A 147 25.03 10.53 -4.71
CA LEU A 147 25.11 11.94 -5.10
C LEU A 147 25.35 12.89 -3.94
N GLN A 148 25.13 12.43 -2.69
CA GLN A 148 25.41 13.22 -1.48
C GLN A 148 26.87 13.11 -1.00
N HIS A 149 27.64 12.20 -1.58
CA HIS A 149 29.09 12.04 -1.36
C HIS A 149 29.88 12.60 -2.53
#